data_b820b27a4afd51ede536a0e2f7375244
#
_entry.id   b820b27a4afd51ede536a0e2f7375244
#
_cell.length_a   1.000
_cell.length_b   1.000
_cell.length_c   1.000
_cell.angle_alpha   90.00
_cell.angle_beta   90.00
_cell.angle_gamma   90.00
#
_symmetry.space_group_name_H-M   'P 1'
#
loop_
_entity.id
_entity.type
_entity.pdbx_description
1 polymer ?
#
loop_
_entity_poly.entity_id
_entity_poly.type
_entity_poly.pdbx_seq_one_letter_code
_entity_poly.pdbx_strand_id
1 'polypeptide(L)'
;PHPSLVTARQPGHGNSLNGDGSDYAANWNGQTPLDAYYLANLLPGVPEIGQGLVKNFIAAQKENGIIDHKPGIAGQRSQILATPLLASLAWKVYEESQDKAFLSDVYPALQKFFWAWFDPEHDRNHDNLPEWDHPLQTGFEDHPLFNTWHAWARGVDITTVHSPALFAALYGEAKSLVNISKIVGQKSDIAVLNAQKELLLEGVQACWEPRSSSF
;
A
#
# COMPACT_ATOMS: atom_id res chain seq x y z
N PRO A 1 5.70 11.36 -15.97
CA PRO A 1 4.60 10.50 -15.52
C PRO A 1 3.95 9.76 -16.69
N HIS A 2 3.58 8.51 -16.48
CA HIS A 2 2.86 7.75 -17.49
C HIS A 2 1.45 8.32 -17.69
N PRO A 3 0.87 8.30 -18.92
CA PRO A 3 -0.47 8.84 -19.18
C PRO A 3 -1.60 8.22 -18.36
N SER A 4 -1.40 7.01 -17.84
CA SER A 4 -2.37 6.34 -16.94
C SER A 4 -2.45 6.96 -15.55
N LEU A 5 -1.49 7.80 -15.15
CA LEU A 5 -1.56 8.47 -13.86
C LEU A 5 -2.69 9.48 -13.87
N VAL A 6 -3.73 9.18 -13.11
CA VAL A 6 -4.87 10.08 -12.95
C VAL A 6 -4.48 11.15 -11.94
N THR A 7 -4.30 12.36 -12.42
CA THR A 7 -4.04 13.51 -11.59
C THR A 7 -4.84 14.69 -12.12
N ALA A 8 -5.63 15.27 -11.27
CA ALA A 8 -6.37 16.48 -11.59
C ALA A 8 -6.39 17.40 -10.39
N ARG A 9 -6.34 18.70 -10.62
CA ARG A 9 -6.71 19.66 -9.60
C ARG A 9 -8.21 19.53 -9.35
N GLN A 10 -8.58 19.37 -8.10
CA GLN A 10 -9.97 19.47 -7.66
C GLN A 10 -10.18 20.87 -7.11
N PRO A 11 -10.88 21.75 -7.83
CA PRO A 11 -11.18 23.09 -7.33
C PRO A 11 -12.23 22.99 -6.21
N GLY A 12 -12.06 23.77 -5.14
CA GLY A 12 -13.13 24.07 -4.21
C GLY A 12 -13.25 23.22 -2.95
N HIS A 13 -12.35 22.30 -2.72
CA HIS A 13 -12.33 21.58 -1.43
C HIS A 13 -11.27 22.20 -0.52
N GLY A 14 -11.66 22.67 0.64
CA GLY A 14 -10.88 23.47 1.59
C GLY A 14 -9.40 23.15 1.70
N ASN A 15 -8.63 24.12 2.14
CA ASN A 15 -7.20 23.98 2.35
C ASN A 15 -6.95 23.43 3.75
N SER A 16 -6.57 22.18 3.87
CA SER A 16 -5.89 21.72 5.05
C SER A 16 -4.39 21.82 4.83
N LEU A 17 -3.69 22.49 5.70
CA LEU A 17 -2.24 22.61 5.68
C LEU A 17 -1.59 21.66 6.69
N ASN A 18 -2.33 20.69 7.20
CA ASN A 18 -1.93 19.87 8.34
C ASN A 18 -1.09 18.65 7.96
N GLY A 19 -0.87 18.40 6.66
CA GLY A 19 -0.10 17.24 6.21
C GLY A 19 -0.78 15.88 6.45
N ASP A 20 -2.07 15.91 6.79
CA ASP A 20 -2.91 14.72 7.02
C ASP A 20 -3.46 14.11 5.72
N GLY A 21 -3.01 14.61 4.59
CA GLY A 21 -3.50 14.20 3.26
C GLY A 21 -4.73 14.96 2.80
N SER A 22 -5.41 15.71 3.66
CA SER A 22 -6.61 16.46 3.29
C SER A 22 -6.31 17.67 2.41
N ASP A 23 -5.12 18.22 2.44
CA ASP A 23 -4.64 19.24 1.50
C ASP A 23 -4.56 18.73 0.06
N TYR A 24 -4.50 17.43 -0.16
CA TYR A 24 -4.59 16.90 -1.51
C TYR A 24 -5.95 17.14 -2.14
N ALA A 25 -7.00 16.99 -1.36
CA ALA A 25 -8.37 17.14 -1.86
C ALA A 25 -8.64 18.52 -2.43
N ALA A 26 -7.98 19.56 -1.92
CA ALA A 26 -8.22 20.93 -2.34
C ALA A 26 -7.55 21.34 -3.64
N ASN A 27 -6.29 20.95 -3.83
CA ASN A 27 -5.43 21.48 -4.90
C ASN A 27 -4.72 20.39 -5.70
N TRP A 28 -4.87 19.15 -5.30
CA TRP A 28 -4.08 18.06 -5.79
C TRP A 28 -4.84 16.74 -5.73
N ASN A 29 -4.87 16.04 -6.83
CA ASN A 29 -5.42 14.70 -6.91
C ASN A 29 -4.36 13.75 -7.45
N GLY A 30 -3.77 12.98 -6.54
CA GLY A 30 -2.88 11.89 -6.87
C GLY A 30 -3.63 10.57 -6.91
N GLN A 31 -2.92 9.49 -7.11
CA GLN A 31 -3.47 8.15 -7.18
C GLN A 31 -3.03 7.32 -5.99
N THR A 32 -3.99 6.71 -5.29
CA THR A 32 -3.69 5.76 -4.23
C THR A 32 -3.43 4.37 -4.80
N PRO A 33 -2.69 3.49 -4.10
CA PRO A 33 -2.55 2.09 -4.52
C PRO A 33 -3.89 1.36 -4.66
N LEU A 34 -4.85 1.66 -3.80
CA LEU A 34 -6.18 1.06 -3.83
C LEU A 34 -6.95 1.44 -5.10
N ASP A 35 -6.96 2.73 -5.47
CA ASP A 35 -7.57 3.19 -6.72
C ASP A 35 -6.91 2.53 -7.92
N ALA A 36 -5.56 2.43 -7.91
CA ALA A 36 -4.81 1.78 -8.99
C ALA A 36 -5.16 0.30 -9.11
N TYR A 37 -5.30 -0.39 -7.98
CA TYR A 37 -5.68 -1.80 -7.95
C TYR A 37 -7.09 -2.01 -8.53
N TYR A 38 -8.05 -1.19 -8.16
CA TYR A 38 -9.40 -1.25 -8.73
C TYR A 38 -9.41 -0.92 -10.23
N LEU A 39 -8.69 0.11 -10.67
CA LEU A 39 -8.58 0.46 -12.09
C LEU A 39 -8.01 -0.70 -12.93
N ALA A 40 -6.95 -1.35 -12.46
CA ALA A 40 -6.37 -2.49 -13.16
C ALA A 40 -7.35 -3.66 -13.27
N ASN A 41 -8.20 -3.88 -12.25
CA ASN A 41 -9.24 -4.91 -12.31
C ASN A 41 -10.40 -4.55 -13.24
N LEU A 42 -10.70 -3.28 -13.41
CA LEU A 42 -11.77 -2.80 -14.31
C LEU A 42 -11.34 -2.77 -15.78
N LEU A 43 -10.04 -2.80 -16.06
CA LEU A 43 -9.48 -2.65 -17.40
C LEU A 43 -8.59 -3.84 -17.80
N PRO A 44 -9.08 -5.09 -17.72
CA PRO A 44 -8.25 -6.27 -17.97
C PRO A 44 -7.72 -6.35 -19.41
N GLY A 45 -8.42 -5.75 -20.38
CA GLY A 45 -8.00 -5.76 -21.79
C GLY A 45 -6.92 -4.74 -22.16
N VAL A 46 -6.41 -3.95 -21.20
CA VAL A 46 -5.46 -2.84 -21.44
C VAL A 46 -4.34 -2.87 -20.39
N PRO A 47 -3.54 -3.96 -20.33
CA PRO A 47 -2.54 -4.16 -19.28
C PRO A 47 -1.46 -3.07 -19.25
N GLU A 48 -1.21 -2.39 -20.34
CA GLU A 48 -0.28 -1.25 -20.42
C GLU A 48 -0.68 -0.08 -19.51
N ILE A 49 -1.98 0.12 -19.26
CA ILE A 49 -2.45 1.10 -18.28
C ILE A 49 -2.04 0.63 -16.88
N GLY A 50 -2.30 -0.63 -16.53
CA GLY A 50 -1.89 -1.20 -15.24
C GLY A 50 -0.38 -1.13 -15.03
N GLN A 51 0.43 -1.48 -16.04
CA GLN A 51 1.89 -1.31 -16.00
C GLN A 51 2.30 0.14 -15.75
N GLY A 52 1.63 1.09 -16.40
CA GLY A 52 1.87 2.53 -16.22
C GLY A 52 1.54 2.98 -14.81
N LEU A 53 0.46 2.48 -14.20
CA LEU A 53 0.09 2.77 -12.81
C LEU A 53 1.19 2.32 -11.84
N VAL A 54 1.67 1.08 -11.95
CA VAL A 54 2.78 0.57 -11.13
C VAL A 54 4.03 1.43 -11.31
N LYS A 55 4.42 1.73 -12.55
CA LYS A 55 5.62 2.54 -12.85
C LYS A 55 5.53 3.97 -12.31
N ASN A 56 4.35 4.55 -12.24
CA ASN A 56 4.15 5.86 -11.63
C ASN A 56 4.45 5.86 -10.12
N PHE A 57 4.04 4.84 -9.38
CA PHE A 57 4.42 4.69 -7.97
C PHE A 57 5.91 4.50 -7.80
N ILE A 58 6.53 3.62 -8.60
CA ILE A 58 7.97 3.37 -8.55
C ILE A 58 8.78 4.62 -8.90
N ALA A 59 8.35 5.40 -9.89
CA ALA A 59 9.00 6.67 -10.25
C ALA A 59 8.98 7.70 -9.11
N ALA A 60 8.05 7.56 -8.16
CA ALA A 60 7.95 8.40 -6.97
C ALA A 60 8.69 7.80 -5.76
N GLN A 61 9.28 6.61 -5.85
CA GLN A 61 9.94 5.94 -4.75
C GLN A 61 11.22 6.67 -4.30
N LYS A 62 11.36 6.86 -2.99
CA LYS A 62 12.56 7.40 -2.36
C LYS A 62 13.66 6.33 -2.24
N GLU A 63 14.89 6.76 -1.94
CA GLU A 63 16.03 5.87 -1.76
C GLU A 63 15.83 4.82 -0.65
N ASN A 64 15.11 5.16 0.41
CA ASN A 64 14.77 4.25 1.51
C ASN A 64 13.57 3.32 1.21
N GLY A 65 13.03 3.34 0.00
CA GLY A 65 11.93 2.47 -0.39
C GLY A 65 10.53 3.09 -0.21
N ILE A 66 10.42 4.19 0.51
CA ILE A 66 9.14 4.85 0.78
C ILE A 66 8.52 5.38 -0.51
N ILE A 67 7.24 5.11 -0.66
CA ILE A 67 6.35 5.70 -1.68
C ILE A 67 5.23 6.40 -0.93
N ASP A 68 4.97 7.65 -1.27
CA ASP A 68 3.88 8.43 -0.67
C ASP A 68 2.51 7.79 -0.98
N HIS A 69 1.60 7.87 -0.01
CA HIS A 69 0.25 7.32 -0.11
C HIS A 69 -0.51 7.78 -1.36
N LYS A 70 -0.27 9.00 -1.81
CA LYS A 70 -0.99 9.60 -2.94
C LYS A 70 -0.06 10.42 -3.84
N PRO A 71 0.92 9.79 -4.52
CA PRO A 71 1.79 10.52 -5.43
C PRO A 71 1.01 11.06 -6.62
N GLY A 72 1.41 12.20 -7.10
CA GLY A 72 0.78 12.86 -8.23
C GLY A 72 1.75 13.73 -9.04
N ILE A 73 1.24 14.54 -9.99
CA ILE A 73 2.08 15.36 -10.90
C ILE A 73 2.97 16.36 -10.14
N ALA A 74 2.49 16.91 -9.01
CA ALA A 74 3.29 17.83 -8.18
C ALA A 74 4.23 17.10 -7.20
N GLY A 75 4.35 15.79 -7.28
CA GLY A 75 5.23 14.98 -6.45
C GLY A 75 4.54 14.33 -5.27
N GLN A 76 5.29 14.11 -4.20
CA GLN A 76 4.86 13.47 -2.97
C GLN A 76 4.71 14.52 -1.87
N ARG A 77 3.62 14.52 -1.14
CA ARG A 77 3.32 15.57 -0.16
C ARG A 77 2.84 15.07 1.19
N SER A 78 2.16 13.92 1.28
CA SER A 78 1.59 13.43 2.54
C SER A 78 2.66 12.94 3.52
N GLN A 79 3.77 12.43 3.03
CA GLN A 79 4.81 11.73 3.81
C GLN A 79 4.28 10.47 4.53
N ILE A 80 3.06 10.06 4.22
CA ILE A 80 2.44 8.83 4.69
C ILE A 80 2.82 7.71 3.73
N LEU A 81 3.25 6.56 4.24
CA LEU A 81 3.62 5.41 3.42
C LEU A 81 2.38 4.88 2.67
N ALA A 82 2.54 4.57 1.40
CA ALA A 82 1.46 4.05 0.56
C ALA A 82 0.92 2.71 1.09
N THR A 83 -0.39 2.51 1.02
CA THR A 83 -1.04 1.23 1.35
C THR A 83 -0.34 0.07 0.62
N PRO A 84 -0.06 -1.07 1.29
CA PRO A 84 0.75 -2.17 0.73
C PRO A 84 -0.07 -3.01 -0.26
N LEU A 85 -0.18 -2.54 -1.50
CA LEU A 85 -0.92 -3.18 -2.61
C LEU A 85 -0.16 -3.16 -3.94
N LEU A 86 1.11 -2.71 -3.95
CA LEU A 86 1.82 -2.49 -5.21
C LEU A 86 2.35 -3.79 -5.85
N ALA A 87 2.81 -4.75 -5.06
CA ALA A 87 3.22 -6.05 -5.57
C ALA A 87 2.00 -6.85 -6.04
N SER A 88 0.88 -6.74 -5.33
CA SER A 88 -0.40 -7.35 -5.71
C SER A 88 -0.93 -6.75 -7.01
N LEU A 89 -0.82 -5.43 -7.18
CA LEU A 89 -1.14 -4.74 -8.42
C LEU A 89 -0.25 -5.23 -9.58
N ALA A 90 1.06 -5.26 -9.37
CA ALA A 90 2.00 -5.71 -10.41
C ALA A 90 1.76 -7.18 -10.80
N TRP A 91 1.48 -8.03 -9.83
CA TRP A 91 1.14 -9.43 -10.09
C TRP A 91 -0.15 -9.55 -10.90
N LYS A 92 -1.21 -8.80 -10.52
CA LYS A 92 -2.48 -8.77 -11.28
C LYS A 92 -2.28 -8.32 -12.72
N VAL A 93 -1.50 -7.27 -12.96
CA VAL A 93 -1.17 -6.79 -14.31
C VAL A 93 -0.39 -7.83 -15.10
N TYR A 94 0.51 -8.58 -14.44
CA TYR A 94 1.24 -9.66 -15.09
C TYR A 94 0.33 -10.83 -15.46
N GLU A 95 -0.63 -11.21 -14.64
CA GLU A 95 -1.58 -12.29 -14.95
C GLU A 95 -2.31 -12.05 -16.28
N GLU A 96 -2.57 -10.78 -16.61
CA GLU A 96 -3.21 -10.38 -17.88
C GLU A 96 -2.20 -10.24 -19.04
N SER A 97 -1.07 -9.57 -18.78
CA SER A 97 -0.10 -9.22 -19.84
C SER A 97 0.87 -10.32 -20.17
N GLN A 98 1.18 -11.21 -19.23
CA GLN A 98 2.27 -12.19 -19.28
C GLN A 98 3.65 -11.56 -19.59
N ASP A 99 3.80 -10.25 -19.34
CA ASP A 99 5.02 -9.50 -19.60
C ASP A 99 6.05 -9.71 -18.47
N LYS A 100 6.93 -10.68 -18.67
CA LYS A 100 8.03 -10.97 -17.75
C LYS A 100 9.05 -9.83 -17.66
N ALA A 101 9.25 -9.09 -18.74
CA ALA A 101 10.19 -7.97 -18.74
C ALA A 101 9.71 -6.84 -17.84
N PHE A 102 8.41 -6.55 -17.86
CA PHE A 102 7.77 -5.64 -16.92
C PHE A 102 8.03 -6.07 -15.45
N LEU A 103 7.76 -7.34 -15.09
CA LEU A 103 8.01 -7.81 -13.73
C LEU A 103 9.49 -7.69 -13.33
N SER A 104 10.41 -8.01 -14.24
CA SER A 104 11.84 -7.91 -13.96
C SER A 104 12.30 -6.47 -13.71
N ASP A 105 11.69 -5.52 -14.41
CA ASP A 105 11.95 -4.09 -14.27
C ASP A 105 11.47 -3.54 -12.92
N VAL A 106 10.26 -3.93 -12.49
CA VAL A 106 9.63 -3.34 -11.29
C VAL A 106 9.97 -4.08 -9.99
N TYR A 107 10.39 -5.34 -10.05
CA TYR A 107 10.58 -6.20 -8.88
C TYR A 107 11.50 -5.62 -7.79
N PRO A 108 12.69 -5.07 -8.10
CA PRO A 108 13.57 -4.53 -7.07
C PRO A 108 12.93 -3.39 -6.27
N ALA A 109 12.16 -2.55 -6.95
CA ALA A 109 11.47 -1.43 -6.32
C ALA A 109 10.29 -1.91 -5.45
N LEU A 110 9.55 -2.92 -5.92
CA LEU A 110 8.46 -3.52 -5.14
C LEU A 110 8.96 -4.19 -3.86
N GLN A 111 10.09 -4.92 -3.93
CA GLN A 111 10.74 -5.47 -2.75
C GLN A 111 11.12 -4.38 -1.76
N LYS A 112 11.77 -3.33 -2.26
CA LYS A 112 12.22 -2.22 -1.43
C LYS A 112 11.05 -1.53 -0.72
N PHE A 113 9.93 -1.35 -1.41
CA PHE A 113 8.69 -0.82 -0.83
C PHE A 113 8.10 -1.76 0.22
N PHE A 114 8.06 -3.06 -0.04
CA PHE A 114 7.56 -4.04 0.92
C PHE A 114 8.35 -4.01 2.23
N TRP A 115 9.69 -4.01 2.14
CA TRP A 115 10.54 -4.02 3.33
C TRP A 115 10.52 -2.68 4.10
N ALA A 116 10.21 -1.56 3.44
CA ALA A 116 10.04 -0.28 4.11
C ALA A 116 8.93 -0.30 5.17
N TRP A 117 7.92 -1.16 5.03
CA TRP A 117 6.88 -1.35 6.04
C TRP A 117 7.39 -1.93 7.35
N PHE A 118 8.55 -2.60 7.35
CA PHE A 118 9.16 -3.22 8.54
C PHE A 118 10.30 -2.38 9.12
N ASP A 119 10.46 -1.14 8.64
CA ASP A 119 11.37 -0.18 9.28
C ASP A 119 10.83 0.24 10.66
N PRO A 120 11.71 0.59 11.62
CA PRO A 120 11.29 0.97 12.99
C PRO A 120 10.28 2.12 13.08
N GLU A 121 10.13 2.90 12.02
CA GLU A 121 9.12 3.97 11.95
C GLU A 121 7.69 3.43 11.81
N HIS A 122 7.55 2.20 11.29
CA HIS A 122 6.27 1.54 11.02
C HIS A 122 6.06 0.28 11.87
N ASP A 123 7.14 -0.31 12.41
CA ASP A 123 7.14 -1.41 13.39
C ASP A 123 7.71 -0.89 14.71
N ARG A 124 6.89 -0.18 15.47
CA ARG A 124 7.33 0.60 16.64
C ARG A 124 7.62 -0.25 17.85
N ASN A 125 7.00 -1.39 17.95
CA ASN A 125 7.21 -2.36 19.05
C ASN A 125 8.30 -3.40 18.71
N HIS A 126 8.81 -3.42 17.46
CA HIS A 126 9.88 -4.29 16.97
C HIS A 126 9.52 -5.79 17.02
N ASP A 127 8.27 -6.14 16.73
CA ASP A 127 7.83 -7.54 16.68
C ASP A 127 7.73 -8.09 15.23
N ASN A 128 8.14 -7.30 14.24
CA ASN A 128 8.06 -7.56 12.81
C ASN A 128 6.60 -7.63 12.27
N LEU A 129 5.68 -6.99 12.98
CA LEU A 129 4.29 -6.81 12.59
C LEU A 129 3.96 -5.30 12.62
N PRO A 130 4.09 -4.59 11.49
CA PRO A 130 3.98 -3.13 11.47
C PRO A 130 2.58 -2.63 11.80
N GLU A 131 2.52 -1.40 12.30
CA GLU A 131 1.28 -0.66 12.53
C GLU A 131 1.00 0.34 11.40
N TRP A 132 -0.26 0.72 11.28
CA TRP A 132 -0.62 1.87 10.45
C TRP A 132 -0.01 3.16 11.00
N ASP A 133 0.39 4.09 10.13
CA ASP A 133 0.83 5.42 10.53
C ASP A 133 -0.33 6.40 10.62
N HIS A 134 -1.34 6.21 9.77
CA HIS A 134 -2.44 7.14 9.61
C HIS A 134 -3.71 6.45 9.09
N PRO A 135 -4.92 6.85 9.55
CA PRO A 135 -6.18 6.26 9.08
C PRO A 135 -6.38 6.27 7.56
N LEU A 136 -5.87 7.27 6.84
CA LEU A 136 -5.95 7.34 5.38
C LEU A 136 -5.33 6.13 4.65
N GLN A 137 -4.37 5.46 5.27
CA GLN A 137 -3.72 4.28 4.68
C GLN A 137 -4.65 3.07 4.64
N THR A 138 -5.66 3.04 5.51
CA THR A 138 -6.55 1.89 5.67
C THR A 138 -7.54 1.72 4.53
N GLY A 139 -7.79 2.77 3.77
CA GLY A 139 -8.92 2.84 2.83
C GLY A 139 -10.28 3.05 3.50
N PHE A 140 -10.29 3.25 4.82
CA PHE A 140 -11.47 3.49 5.64
C PHE A 140 -11.26 4.79 6.44
N GLU A 141 -11.21 5.93 5.75
CA GLU A 141 -10.90 7.24 6.33
C GLU A 141 -11.84 7.61 7.50
N ASP A 142 -13.09 7.15 7.42
CA ASP A 142 -14.11 7.34 8.47
C ASP A 142 -14.20 6.14 9.42
N HIS A 143 -13.10 5.42 9.64
CA HIS A 143 -13.11 4.27 10.54
C HIS A 143 -13.49 4.68 11.97
N PRO A 144 -14.55 4.08 12.55
CA PRO A 144 -15.13 4.55 13.80
C PRO A 144 -14.18 4.53 15.00
N LEU A 145 -13.20 3.64 15.03
CA LEU A 145 -12.24 3.57 16.14
C LEU A 145 -11.22 4.72 16.13
N PHE A 146 -10.87 5.22 14.94
CA PHE A 146 -9.79 6.19 14.78
C PHE A 146 -10.32 7.59 14.43
N ASN A 147 -11.58 7.70 14.07
CA ASN A 147 -12.17 8.98 13.68
C ASN A 147 -12.68 9.75 14.90
N THR A 148 -11.95 10.81 15.26
CA THR A 148 -12.30 11.68 16.40
C THR A 148 -13.60 12.47 16.23
N TRP A 149 -14.18 12.50 15.03
CA TRP A 149 -15.49 13.12 14.77
C TRP A 149 -16.63 12.37 15.43
N HIS A 150 -16.46 11.08 15.71
CA HIS A 150 -17.45 10.31 16.43
C HIS A 150 -17.19 10.39 17.93
N ALA A 151 -18.16 10.87 18.69
CA ALA A 151 -18.05 11.05 20.14
C ALA A 151 -17.70 9.75 20.91
N TRP A 152 -17.87 8.60 20.31
CA TRP A 152 -17.55 7.28 20.87
C TRP A 152 -16.22 6.69 20.39
N ALA A 153 -15.54 7.30 19.42
CA ALA A 153 -14.28 6.81 18.89
C ALA A 153 -13.10 6.93 19.85
N ARG A 154 -13.24 7.67 20.95
CA ARG A 154 -12.27 7.84 22.04
C ARG A 154 -10.82 8.16 21.63
N GLY A 155 -10.58 8.48 20.36
CA GLY A 155 -9.26 8.83 19.85
C GLY A 155 -8.21 7.74 20.03
N VAL A 156 -8.53 6.49 19.72
CA VAL A 156 -7.54 5.41 19.70
C VAL A 156 -6.44 5.77 18.71
N ASP A 157 -5.20 5.71 19.18
CA ASP A 157 -4.02 5.95 18.34
C ASP A 157 -3.77 4.73 17.46
N ILE A 158 -3.97 4.90 16.15
CA ILE A 158 -3.82 3.83 15.16
C ILE A 158 -2.39 3.27 15.12
N THR A 159 -1.41 4.07 15.52
CA THR A 159 0.01 3.69 15.52
C THR A 159 0.38 2.74 16.67
N THR A 160 -0.55 2.43 17.54
CA THR A 160 -0.36 1.54 18.70
C THR A 160 -1.21 0.27 18.64
N VAL A 161 -1.86 0.03 17.49
CA VAL A 161 -2.85 -1.05 17.35
C VAL A 161 -2.44 -1.97 16.20
N HIS A 162 -2.32 -3.26 16.49
CA HIS A 162 -2.23 -4.28 15.45
C HIS A 162 -3.51 -4.34 14.64
N SER A 163 -3.36 -4.34 13.32
CA SER A 163 -4.48 -4.33 12.39
C SER A 163 -4.49 -5.61 11.54
N PRO A 164 -5.50 -6.48 11.66
CA PRO A 164 -5.61 -7.65 10.80
C PRO A 164 -5.71 -7.26 9.31
N ALA A 165 -6.26 -6.09 9.01
CA ALA A 165 -6.34 -5.57 7.63
C ALA A 165 -4.95 -5.24 7.06
N LEU A 166 -4.06 -4.62 7.86
CA LEU A 166 -2.67 -4.36 7.44
C LEU A 166 -1.91 -5.67 7.22
N PHE A 167 -2.01 -6.58 8.18
CA PHE A 167 -1.33 -7.87 8.09
C PHE A 167 -1.81 -8.69 6.89
N ALA A 168 -3.12 -8.69 6.60
CA ALA A 168 -3.67 -9.35 5.43
C ALA A 168 -3.20 -8.70 4.11
N ALA A 169 -3.09 -7.38 4.05
CA ALA A 169 -2.56 -6.67 2.89
C ALA A 169 -1.08 -7.00 2.66
N LEU A 170 -0.26 -6.92 3.71
CA LEU A 170 1.17 -7.29 3.65
C LEU A 170 1.38 -8.78 3.34
N TYR A 171 0.53 -9.67 3.84
CA TYR A 171 0.52 -11.07 3.43
C TYR A 171 0.29 -11.23 1.93
N GLY A 172 -0.69 -10.49 1.37
CA GLY A 172 -0.96 -10.45 -0.06
C GLY A 172 0.23 -9.95 -0.88
N GLU A 173 0.91 -8.91 -0.39
CA GLU A 173 2.15 -8.37 -0.97
C GLU A 173 3.28 -9.42 -0.97
N ALA A 174 3.56 -10.03 0.19
CA ALA A 174 4.57 -11.08 0.31
C ALA A 174 4.29 -12.26 -0.63
N LYS A 175 3.02 -12.72 -0.71
CA LYS A 175 2.59 -13.77 -1.62
C LYS A 175 2.84 -13.39 -3.08
N SER A 176 2.51 -12.16 -3.45
CA SER A 176 2.71 -11.63 -4.81
C SER A 176 4.20 -11.55 -5.13
N LEU A 177 5.03 -11.05 -4.22
CA LEU A 177 6.49 -11.01 -4.36
C LEU A 177 7.10 -12.40 -4.51
N VAL A 178 6.65 -13.40 -3.76
CA VAL A 178 7.06 -14.81 -3.94
C VAL A 178 6.75 -15.31 -5.35
N ASN A 179 5.57 -15.01 -5.85
CA ASN A 179 5.18 -15.40 -7.22
C ASN A 179 6.02 -14.70 -8.27
N ILE A 180 6.22 -13.39 -8.12
CA ILE A 180 7.08 -12.58 -9.00
C ILE A 180 8.53 -13.11 -8.97
N SER A 181 9.09 -13.38 -7.78
CA SER A 181 10.45 -13.95 -7.61
C SER A 181 10.66 -15.22 -8.42
N LYS A 182 9.65 -16.10 -8.44
CA LYS A 182 9.70 -17.35 -9.24
C LYS A 182 9.78 -17.05 -10.73
N ILE A 183 8.99 -16.08 -11.21
CA ILE A 183 8.94 -15.70 -12.64
C ILE A 183 10.23 -15.02 -13.08
N VAL A 184 10.76 -14.07 -12.26
CA VAL A 184 11.97 -13.31 -12.61
C VAL A 184 13.26 -14.07 -12.28
N GLY A 185 13.18 -15.18 -11.54
CA GLY A 185 14.32 -16.05 -11.25
C GLY A 185 15.11 -15.67 -9.99
N GLN A 186 14.57 -14.81 -9.12
CA GLN A 186 15.21 -14.37 -7.85
C GLN A 186 14.90 -15.35 -6.71
N LYS A 187 15.47 -16.57 -6.81
CA LYS A 187 15.16 -17.67 -5.87
C LYS A 187 15.64 -17.44 -4.44
N SER A 188 16.69 -16.62 -4.25
CA SER A 188 17.23 -16.27 -2.93
C SER A 188 16.23 -15.62 -2.02
N ASP A 189 15.29 -14.85 -2.58
CA ASP A 189 14.37 -14.03 -1.82
C ASP A 189 13.16 -14.82 -1.31
N ILE A 190 12.89 -15.97 -1.93
CA ILE A 190 11.68 -16.76 -1.67
C ILE A 190 11.61 -17.24 -0.21
N ALA A 191 12.74 -17.64 0.38
CA ALA A 191 12.76 -18.16 1.75
C ALA A 191 12.40 -17.06 2.77
N VAL A 192 12.98 -15.88 2.63
CA VAL A 192 12.74 -14.74 3.53
C VAL A 192 11.31 -14.21 3.38
N LEU A 193 10.84 -14.06 2.14
CA LEU A 193 9.46 -13.63 1.87
C LEU A 193 8.42 -14.64 2.41
N ASN A 194 8.69 -15.95 2.31
CA ASN A 194 7.79 -16.95 2.90
C ASN A 194 7.81 -16.90 4.43
N ALA A 195 8.96 -16.71 5.07
CA ALA A 195 9.04 -16.58 6.52
C ALA A 195 8.23 -15.37 7.00
N GLN A 196 8.39 -14.22 6.36
CA GLN A 196 7.62 -13.02 6.69
C GLN A 196 6.13 -13.21 6.44
N LYS A 197 5.77 -13.88 5.35
CA LYS A 197 4.37 -14.21 5.03
C LYS A 197 3.72 -15.06 6.12
N GLU A 198 4.40 -16.08 6.64
CA GLU A 198 3.86 -16.91 7.73
C GLU A 198 3.70 -16.10 9.02
N LEU A 199 4.66 -15.23 9.38
CA LEU A 199 4.54 -14.34 10.53
C LEU A 199 3.33 -13.41 10.40
N LEU A 200 3.10 -12.84 9.23
CA LEU A 200 1.92 -12.00 8.97
C LEU A 200 0.61 -12.79 9.11
N LEU A 201 0.58 -14.04 8.67
CA LEU A 201 -0.59 -14.91 8.83
C LEU A 201 -0.86 -15.20 10.31
N GLU A 202 0.18 -15.49 11.08
CA GLU A 202 0.07 -15.65 12.54
C GLU A 202 -0.46 -14.37 13.19
N GLY A 203 0.02 -13.19 12.75
CA GLY A 203 -0.49 -11.89 13.19
C GLY A 203 -1.98 -11.70 12.91
N VAL A 204 -2.45 -12.04 11.71
CA VAL A 204 -3.90 -12.03 11.39
C VAL A 204 -4.67 -12.94 12.34
N GLN A 205 -4.18 -14.17 12.56
CA GLN A 205 -4.85 -15.16 13.42
C GLN A 205 -4.90 -14.71 14.87
N ALA A 206 -3.84 -14.06 15.37
CA ALA A 206 -3.78 -13.50 16.73
C ALA A 206 -4.78 -12.37 16.97
N CYS A 207 -5.21 -11.67 15.93
CA CYS A 207 -6.24 -10.64 16.04
C CYS A 207 -7.68 -11.20 16.14
N TRP A 208 -7.86 -12.51 15.95
CA TRP A 208 -9.19 -13.12 16.02
C TRP A 208 -9.69 -13.22 17.47
N GLU A 209 -10.88 -12.65 17.74
CA GLU A 209 -11.57 -12.78 19.04
C GLU A 209 -12.65 -13.86 18.96
N PRO A 210 -12.44 -15.05 19.55
CA PRO A 210 -13.37 -16.17 19.44
C PRO A 210 -14.76 -15.91 20.04
N ARG A 211 -14.84 -15.04 21.08
CA ARG A 211 -16.11 -14.78 21.78
C ARG A 211 -17.07 -13.96 20.94
N SER A 212 -16.54 -12.98 20.20
CA SER A 212 -17.34 -12.16 19.28
C SER A 212 -17.38 -12.73 17.87
N SER A 213 -16.57 -13.75 17.56
CA SER A 213 -16.36 -14.28 16.20
C SER A 213 -16.01 -13.18 15.20
N SER A 214 -15.08 -12.30 15.56
CA SER A 214 -14.65 -11.14 14.77
C SER A 214 -13.16 -10.86 14.94
N PHE A 215 -12.64 -10.01 14.05
CA PHE A 215 -11.33 -9.40 14.14
C PHE A 215 -11.41 -8.02 14.78
#